data_606c6e95903b68676ec6099486059e1d
#
_entry.id   606c6e95903b68676ec6099486059e1d
#
_cell.length_a   1.000
_cell.length_b   1.000
_cell.length_c   1.000
_cell.angle_alpha   90.00
_cell.angle_beta   90.00
_cell.angle_gamma   90.00
#
_symmetry.space_group_name_H-M   'P 1'
#
loop_
_entity.id
_entity.type
_entity.pdbx_description
1 polymer ?
#
loop_
_entity_poly.entity_id
_entity_poly.type
_entity_poly.pdbx_seq_one_letter_code
_entity_poly.pdbx_strand_id
1 'polypeptide(L)'
;AGANSTDETGADRKYMDADSEISTDGSGEQEFIELPSSYDLRERRAIRVSDQGDLGTCWAFAALKAVETSMPESMAVPLSADHMSIHNSFGISQNSGGDYSMAMSYLLAWQGPVSEADDPYGDSTSPDGLAPVCHVQEIRILQAKDYDAVKRAVFLYGGVQTSLYLPAENRGGDGNVCYKGSEEPNHDTVIIGWDDDYPKEKFASAPESDGAFLCINSWGETFGDGGFFHVSYEDSRIAESSIS
;
A
#
# COMPACT_ATOMS: atom_id res chain seq x y z
N ALA A 1 -38.27 27.64 31.23
CA ALA A 1 -38.30 26.28 31.69
C ALA A 1 -37.56 25.42 30.68
N GLY A 2 -36.40 25.01 31.09
CA GLY A 2 -35.41 24.26 30.39
C GLY A 2 -35.75 22.78 30.31
N ALA A 3 -35.08 22.11 29.41
CA ALA A 3 -34.65 20.72 29.57
C ALA A 3 -33.39 20.51 28.75
N ASN A 4 -32.30 20.34 29.44
CA ASN A 4 -31.07 19.69 28.99
C ASN A 4 -31.41 18.24 28.61
N SER A 5 -30.93 17.77 27.48
CA SER A 5 -30.57 16.39 27.27
C SER A 5 -29.20 16.33 26.69
N THR A 6 -28.25 15.97 27.54
CA THR A 6 -26.91 15.51 27.22
C THR A 6 -27.05 14.18 26.49
N ASP A 7 -26.47 14.08 25.30
CA ASP A 7 -26.11 12.80 24.71
C ASP A 7 -24.60 12.83 24.47
N GLU A 8 -23.88 12.16 25.38
CA GLU A 8 -22.44 11.91 25.31
C GLU A 8 -22.21 10.66 24.46
N THR A 9 -21.85 10.82 23.21
CA THR A 9 -20.98 9.89 22.47
C THR A 9 -20.17 10.68 21.46
N GLY A 10 -19.43 11.62 21.94
CA GLY A 10 -18.40 12.31 21.16
C GLY A 10 -17.10 11.54 21.21
N ALA A 11 -16.88 10.60 20.33
CA ALA A 11 -15.54 10.21 19.97
C ALA A 11 -15.00 11.29 19.03
N ASP A 12 -14.44 12.34 19.61
CA ASP A 12 -13.60 13.31 18.89
C ASP A 12 -12.40 12.55 18.28
N ARG A 13 -12.56 12.08 17.06
CA ARG A 13 -11.43 11.74 16.20
C ARG A 13 -10.79 13.06 15.79
N LYS A 14 -9.84 13.53 16.57
CA LYS A 14 -8.88 14.51 16.12
C LYS A 14 -8.20 13.93 14.89
N TYR A 15 -8.52 14.48 13.74
CA TYR A 15 -7.73 14.32 12.55
C TYR A 15 -6.37 14.93 12.87
N MET A 16 -5.34 14.08 13.04
CA MET A 16 -3.99 14.55 13.26
C MET A 16 -3.49 15.02 11.90
N ASP A 17 -3.42 16.34 11.71
CA ASP A 17 -2.62 16.92 10.63
C ASP A 17 -1.20 16.39 10.80
N ALA A 18 -0.71 15.61 9.85
CA ALA A 18 0.63 15.03 9.87
C ALA A 18 1.74 16.09 10.04
N ASP A 19 1.43 17.35 9.71
CA ASP A 19 2.31 18.51 9.90
C ASP A 19 2.17 19.16 11.28
N SER A 20 1.14 18.85 12.07
CA SER A 20 0.92 19.48 13.38
C SER A 20 1.53 18.72 14.55
N GLU A 21 2.05 17.51 14.34
CA GLU A 21 2.72 16.71 15.37
C GLU A 21 4.25 16.67 15.26
N ILE A 22 4.84 17.42 14.32
CA ILE A 22 6.22 17.87 14.48
C ILE A 22 6.17 19.15 15.33
N SER A 23 5.74 19.02 16.56
CA SER A 23 5.95 20.04 17.57
C SER A 23 7.44 20.05 17.89
N THR A 24 8.19 20.88 17.21
CA THR A 24 9.48 21.31 17.74
C THR A 24 9.18 22.17 18.96
N ASP A 25 9.24 21.58 20.14
CA ASP A 25 9.58 22.41 21.29
C ASP A 25 10.93 23.03 20.94
N GLY A 26 11.23 24.24 21.37
CA GLY A 26 12.46 24.97 21.00
C GLY A 26 13.78 24.24 21.38
N SER A 27 13.77 22.95 21.68
CA SER A 27 14.89 22.07 22.01
C SER A 27 15.41 21.26 20.80
N GLY A 28 14.65 21.20 19.68
CA GLY A 28 15.07 20.47 18.47
C GLY A 28 15.02 18.93 18.61
N GLU A 29 14.40 18.41 19.68
CA GLU A 29 14.18 16.99 19.84
C GLU A 29 12.99 16.56 18.96
N GLN A 30 13.22 15.67 17.97
CA GLN A 30 12.17 14.98 17.25
C GLN A 30 11.46 14.05 18.23
N GLU A 31 10.17 14.23 18.42
CA GLU A 31 9.34 13.31 19.19
C GLU A 31 9.34 11.95 18.47
N PHE A 32 10.02 10.97 19.05
CA PHE A 32 10.06 9.61 18.50
C PHE A 32 8.72 8.93 18.80
N ILE A 33 7.93 8.69 17.74
CA ILE A 33 6.75 7.82 17.84
C ILE A 33 7.26 6.41 18.11
N GLU A 34 6.93 5.85 19.25
CA GLU A 34 7.16 4.44 19.57
C GLU A 34 6.15 3.59 18.80
N LEU A 35 6.66 2.73 17.91
CA LEU A 35 5.81 1.85 17.13
C LEU A 35 5.46 0.59 17.95
N PRO A 36 4.20 0.08 17.84
CA PRO A 36 3.84 -1.18 18.46
C PRO A 36 4.59 -2.35 17.80
N SER A 37 4.70 -3.49 18.50
CA SER A 37 5.28 -4.72 17.93
C SER A 37 4.45 -5.33 16.79
N SER A 38 3.17 -4.97 16.69
CA SER A 38 2.30 -5.35 15.57
C SER A 38 1.34 -4.23 15.21
N TYR A 39 1.00 -4.15 13.94
CA TYR A 39 0.03 -3.21 13.41
C TYR A 39 -0.66 -3.79 12.18
N ASP A 40 -1.99 -3.62 12.10
CA ASP A 40 -2.79 -4.05 10.97
C ASP A 40 -3.74 -2.91 10.58
N LEU A 41 -3.54 -2.35 9.40
CA LEU A 41 -4.35 -1.25 8.89
C LEU A 41 -5.83 -1.65 8.70
N ARG A 42 -6.12 -2.96 8.52
CA ARG A 42 -7.49 -3.49 8.40
C ARG A 42 -8.32 -3.29 9.67
N GLU A 43 -7.67 -3.18 10.82
CA GLU A 43 -8.34 -2.86 12.10
C GLU A 43 -8.78 -1.40 12.19
N ARG A 44 -8.24 -0.55 11.32
CA ARG A 44 -8.49 0.90 11.32
C ARG A 44 -9.45 1.35 10.24
N ARG A 45 -9.46 0.61 9.11
CA ARG A 45 -10.29 0.94 7.95
C ARG A 45 -10.56 -0.28 7.08
N ALA A 46 -11.66 -0.25 6.34
CA ALA A 46 -11.93 -1.26 5.32
C ALA A 46 -10.94 -1.10 4.15
N ILE A 47 -10.32 -2.21 3.74
CA ILE A 47 -9.43 -2.26 2.58
C ILE A 47 -10.00 -3.24 1.57
N ARG A 48 -10.35 -2.74 0.38
CA ARG A 48 -10.88 -3.57 -0.70
C ARG A 48 -9.73 -4.31 -1.40
N VAL A 49 -9.89 -5.61 -1.58
CA VAL A 49 -9.00 -6.42 -2.42
C VAL A 49 -9.37 -6.24 -3.89
N SER A 50 -8.38 -6.14 -4.74
CA SER A 50 -8.52 -5.97 -6.19
C SER A 50 -7.96 -7.18 -6.94
N ASP A 51 -8.35 -7.34 -8.21
CA ASP A 51 -7.86 -8.42 -9.08
C ASP A 51 -7.37 -7.83 -10.41
N GLN A 52 -6.05 -7.95 -10.67
CA GLN A 52 -5.43 -7.49 -11.92
C GLN A 52 -5.63 -8.47 -13.08
N GLY A 53 -6.15 -9.68 -12.81
CA GLY A 53 -6.23 -10.74 -13.83
C GLY A 53 -4.86 -11.12 -14.40
N ASP A 54 -4.80 -11.31 -15.71
CA ASP A 54 -3.59 -11.77 -16.42
C ASP A 54 -2.67 -10.62 -16.87
N LEU A 55 -3.03 -9.36 -16.63
CA LEU A 55 -2.25 -8.21 -17.08
C LEU A 55 -1.07 -7.88 -16.13
N GLY A 56 -0.02 -7.29 -16.68
CA GLY A 56 1.18 -6.87 -15.93
C GLY A 56 0.99 -5.51 -15.19
N THR A 57 -0.13 -5.33 -14.50
CA THR A 57 -0.54 -4.04 -13.91
C THR A 57 -0.41 -3.98 -12.39
N CYS A 58 0.29 -4.93 -11.75
CA CYS A 58 0.49 -4.96 -10.29
C CYS A 58 1.02 -3.62 -9.74
N TRP A 59 1.94 -2.98 -10.46
CA TRP A 59 2.51 -1.68 -10.09
C TRP A 59 1.45 -0.58 -9.98
N ALA A 60 0.47 -0.55 -10.89
CA ALA A 60 -0.62 0.42 -10.86
C ALA A 60 -1.59 0.14 -9.72
N PHE A 61 -1.97 -1.14 -9.51
CA PHE A 61 -2.81 -1.53 -8.38
C PHE A 61 -2.15 -1.22 -7.03
N ALA A 62 -0.85 -1.49 -6.90
CA ALA A 62 -0.12 -1.22 -5.67
C ALA A 62 -0.03 0.29 -5.38
N ALA A 63 0.34 1.10 -6.37
CA ALA A 63 0.39 2.55 -6.21
C ALA A 63 -0.98 3.15 -5.84
N LEU A 64 -2.03 2.76 -6.56
CA LEU A 64 -3.38 3.26 -6.29
C LEU A 64 -3.89 2.79 -4.93
N LYS A 65 -3.56 1.56 -4.50
CA LYS A 65 -3.91 1.08 -3.17
C LYS A 65 -3.20 1.85 -2.06
N ALA A 66 -1.94 2.23 -2.25
CA ALA A 66 -1.24 3.13 -1.33
C ALA A 66 -1.97 4.49 -1.24
N VAL A 67 -2.37 5.08 -2.37
CA VAL A 67 -3.17 6.33 -2.40
C VAL A 67 -4.54 6.12 -1.73
N GLU A 68 -5.30 5.06 -2.07
CA GLU A 68 -6.61 4.77 -1.44
C GLU A 68 -6.51 4.69 0.08
N THR A 69 -5.44 4.06 0.58
CA THR A 69 -5.25 3.89 2.02
C THR A 69 -4.71 5.13 2.72
N SER A 70 -4.13 6.09 2.01
CA SER A 70 -3.71 7.38 2.57
C SER A 70 -4.84 8.41 2.63
N MET A 71 -5.89 8.25 1.81
CA MET A 71 -7.03 9.16 1.83
C MET A 71 -7.86 9.01 3.10
N PRO A 72 -8.52 10.10 3.57
CA PRO A 72 -9.56 9.99 4.59
C PRO A 72 -10.62 8.96 4.19
N GLU A 73 -11.06 8.12 5.12
CA GLU A 73 -12.03 7.05 4.83
C GLU A 73 -13.32 7.58 4.17
N SER A 74 -13.75 8.78 4.56
CA SER A 74 -14.92 9.45 3.98
C SER A 74 -14.74 9.90 2.52
N MET A 75 -13.50 9.96 2.03
CA MET A 75 -13.14 10.36 0.67
C MET A 75 -12.58 9.19 -0.14
N ALA A 76 -12.25 8.08 0.50
CA ALA A 76 -11.68 6.92 -0.16
C ALA A 76 -12.70 6.29 -1.12
N VAL A 77 -12.31 6.22 -2.38
CA VAL A 77 -13.04 5.55 -3.45
C VAL A 77 -12.09 4.62 -4.19
N PRO A 78 -12.59 3.55 -4.81
CA PRO A 78 -11.76 2.73 -5.70
C PRO A 78 -11.21 3.55 -6.86
N LEU A 79 -9.91 3.39 -7.15
CA LEU A 79 -9.20 4.13 -8.19
C LEU A 79 -8.92 3.25 -9.40
N SER A 80 -8.99 3.84 -10.61
CA SER A 80 -8.85 3.12 -11.87
C SER A 80 -7.41 2.72 -12.17
N ALA A 81 -7.14 1.42 -12.17
CA ALA A 81 -5.87 0.88 -12.64
C ALA A 81 -5.76 0.89 -14.16
N ASP A 82 -6.88 0.85 -14.91
CA ASP A 82 -6.88 1.02 -16.36
C ASP A 82 -6.38 2.41 -16.73
N HIS A 83 -6.93 3.46 -16.11
CA HIS A 83 -6.48 4.82 -16.40
C HIS A 83 -4.99 5.02 -16.13
N MET A 84 -4.49 4.59 -14.98
CA MET A 84 -3.06 4.73 -14.66
C MET A 84 -2.18 3.93 -15.63
N SER A 85 -2.54 2.69 -15.94
CA SER A 85 -1.73 1.80 -16.76
C SER A 85 -1.78 2.13 -18.26
N ILE A 86 -2.85 2.77 -18.74
CA ILE A 86 -3.00 3.20 -20.14
C ILE A 86 -2.41 4.60 -20.36
N HIS A 87 -2.68 5.54 -19.44
CA HIS A 87 -2.20 6.94 -19.53
C HIS A 87 -0.84 7.18 -18.85
N ASN A 88 0.01 6.16 -18.73
CA ASN A 88 1.28 6.22 -17.99
C ASN A 88 2.38 7.10 -18.64
N SER A 89 2.16 7.70 -19.77
CA SER A 89 3.12 8.54 -20.53
C SER A 89 4.38 7.83 -21.06
N PHE A 90 4.59 6.54 -20.78
CA PHE A 90 5.74 5.77 -21.26
C PHE A 90 5.44 4.99 -22.55
N GLY A 91 4.17 4.92 -22.97
CA GLY A 91 3.75 4.20 -24.15
C GLY A 91 3.94 2.68 -24.03
N ILE A 92 3.93 2.15 -22.83
CA ILE A 92 4.10 0.72 -22.52
C ILE A 92 2.70 0.10 -22.39
N SER A 93 2.51 -1.08 -23.01
CA SER A 93 1.25 -1.80 -22.90
C SER A 93 1.05 -2.38 -21.49
N GLN A 94 -0.20 -2.59 -21.09
CA GLN A 94 -0.56 -3.19 -19.81
C GLN A 94 0.09 -4.56 -19.58
N ASN A 95 0.40 -5.32 -20.65
CA ASN A 95 1.07 -6.62 -20.56
C ASN A 95 2.59 -6.54 -20.33
N SER A 96 3.18 -5.37 -20.48
CA SER A 96 4.65 -5.22 -20.41
C SER A 96 5.18 -5.07 -18.98
N GLY A 97 4.28 -5.00 -18.00
CA GLY A 97 4.68 -4.65 -16.64
C GLY A 97 4.95 -3.16 -16.47
N GLY A 98 5.49 -2.80 -15.33
CA GLY A 98 5.87 -1.45 -14.97
C GLY A 98 6.49 -1.43 -13.58
N ASP A 99 6.77 -0.25 -13.06
CA ASP A 99 7.34 -0.05 -11.73
C ASP A 99 6.81 1.25 -11.07
N TYR A 100 7.24 1.47 -9.83
CA TYR A 100 6.82 2.64 -9.06
C TYR A 100 7.19 3.98 -9.73
N SER A 101 8.22 4.04 -10.60
CA SER A 101 8.60 5.29 -11.28
C SER A 101 7.54 5.74 -12.29
N MET A 102 6.85 4.79 -12.91
CA MET A 102 5.72 5.05 -13.80
C MET A 102 4.52 5.60 -13.01
N ALA A 103 4.22 4.98 -11.87
CA ALA A 103 3.18 5.46 -10.97
C ALA A 103 3.49 6.87 -10.45
N MET A 104 4.72 7.12 -9.99
CA MET A 104 5.16 8.46 -9.56
C MET A 104 4.98 9.51 -10.66
N SER A 105 5.39 9.18 -11.88
CA SER A 105 5.28 10.10 -13.02
C SER A 105 3.82 10.46 -13.31
N TYR A 106 2.92 9.49 -13.30
CA TYR A 106 1.49 9.70 -13.50
C TYR A 106 0.86 10.54 -12.37
N LEU A 107 1.13 10.18 -11.11
CA LEU A 107 0.56 10.86 -9.94
C LEU A 107 1.08 12.30 -9.78
N LEU A 108 2.39 12.51 -9.91
CA LEU A 108 3.01 13.84 -9.76
C LEU A 108 2.76 14.77 -10.94
N ALA A 109 2.46 14.22 -12.13
CA ALA A 109 2.01 15.00 -13.27
C ALA A 109 0.50 15.36 -13.20
N TRP A 110 -0.20 14.93 -12.16
CA TRP A 110 -1.63 15.14 -11.94
C TRP A 110 -2.51 14.63 -13.09
N GLN A 111 -2.09 13.57 -13.74
CA GLN A 111 -2.86 12.89 -14.78
C GLN A 111 -4.05 12.11 -14.19
N GLY A 112 -4.01 11.79 -12.92
CA GLY A 112 -5.00 11.15 -12.08
C GLY A 112 -4.59 11.28 -10.60
N PRO A 113 -5.10 10.35 -9.74
CA PRO A 113 -5.91 9.16 -10.06
C PRO A 113 -7.37 9.50 -10.35
N VAL A 114 -8.01 8.69 -11.19
CA VAL A 114 -9.45 8.79 -11.47
C VAL A 114 -10.22 7.67 -10.77
N SER A 115 -11.54 7.83 -10.64
CA SER A 115 -12.41 6.81 -10.02
C SER A 115 -12.52 5.57 -10.91
N GLU A 116 -12.48 4.38 -10.31
CA GLU A 116 -12.79 3.12 -11.00
C GLU A 116 -14.24 3.08 -11.54
N ALA A 117 -15.15 3.87 -10.95
CA ALA A 117 -16.53 3.98 -11.46
C ALA A 117 -16.61 4.71 -12.80
N ASP A 118 -15.68 5.63 -13.07
CA ASP A 118 -15.62 6.38 -14.34
C ASP A 118 -14.80 5.65 -15.40
N ASP A 119 -13.90 4.77 -14.99
CA ASP A 119 -13.03 3.97 -15.86
C ASP A 119 -12.78 2.58 -15.25
N PRO A 120 -13.74 1.64 -15.41
CA PRO A 120 -13.66 0.30 -14.82
C PRO A 120 -12.52 -0.54 -15.43
N TYR A 121 -11.82 -1.29 -14.57
CA TYR A 121 -10.72 -2.13 -14.98
C TYR A 121 -11.16 -3.33 -15.84
N GLY A 122 -10.37 -3.63 -16.89
CA GLY A 122 -10.39 -4.94 -17.59
C GLY A 122 -10.89 -4.90 -19.03
N ASP A 123 -11.26 -3.75 -19.59
CA ASP A 123 -11.64 -3.64 -20.99
C ASP A 123 -10.51 -3.14 -21.90
N SER A 124 -9.34 -2.84 -21.30
CA SER A 124 -8.13 -2.36 -21.98
C SER A 124 -8.34 -1.04 -22.76
N THR A 125 -9.33 -0.27 -22.38
CA THR A 125 -9.60 1.06 -22.91
C THR A 125 -9.72 2.08 -21.76
N SER A 126 -9.39 3.32 -22.00
CA SER A 126 -9.53 4.38 -21.03
C SER A 126 -9.88 5.70 -21.70
N PRO A 127 -10.99 6.36 -21.32
CA PRO A 127 -11.38 7.61 -21.90
C PRO A 127 -10.39 8.74 -21.57
N ASP A 128 -10.17 9.64 -22.54
CA ASP A 128 -9.43 10.86 -22.30
C ASP A 128 -10.24 11.88 -21.48
N GLY A 129 -9.55 12.68 -20.67
CA GLY A 129 -10.11 13.87 -20.03
C GLY A 129 -11.00 13.60 -18.82
N LEU A 130 -10.88 12.43 -18.20
CA LEU A 130 -11.52 12.14 -16.92
C LEU A 130 -10.96 13.06 -15.81
N ALA A 131 -11.82 13.43 -14.87
CA ALA A 131 -11.43 14.29 -13.77
C ALA A 131 -10.70 13.48 -12.67
N PRO A 132 -9.51 13.94 -12.20
CA PRO A 132 -8.86 13.34 -11.05
C PRO A 132 -9.73 13.41 -9.79
N VAL A 133 -9.73 12.34 -9.00
CA VAL A 133 -10.37 12.28 -7.67
C VAL A 133 -9.60 13.13 -6.66
N CYS A 134 -8.28 13.11 -6.75
CA CYS A 134 -7.38 13.89 -5.91
C CYS A 134 -6.08 14.20 -6.66
N HIS A 135 -5.22 15.00 -6.04
CA HIS A 135 -3.88 15.28 -6.54
C HIS A 135 -2.85 14.89 -5.47
N VAL A 136 -1.94 13.99 -5.83
CA VAL A 136 -0.82 13.64 -4.96
C VAL A 136 0.18 14.79 -4.95
N GLN A 137 0.49 15.30 -3.77
CA GLN A 137 1.38 16.44 -3.58
C GLN A 137 2.83 16.01 -3.31
N GLU A 138 3.00 14.85 -2.68
CA GLU A 138 4.30 14.34 -2.27
C GLU A 138 4.31 12.81 -2.40
N ILE A 139 5.43 12.28 -2.83
CA ILE A 139 5.74 10.84 -2.79
C ILE A 139 7.14 10.70 -2.15
N ARG A 140 7.24 9.86 -1.15
CA ARG A 140 8.49 9.60 -0.43
C ARG A 140 9.08 8.27 -0.90
N ILE A 141 10.31 8.32 -1.41
CA ILE A 141 11.09 7.11 -1.67
C ILE A 141 11.78 6.74 -0.37
N LEU A 142 11.45 5.57 0.17
CA LEU A 142 12.01 5.10 1.42
C LEU A 142 13.39 4.48 1.19
N GLN A 143 14.27 4.60 2.19
CA GLN A 143 15.58 3.97 2.12
C GLN A 143 15.44 2.44 2.09
N ALA A 144 16.20 1.79 1.21
CA ALA A 144 16.18 0.34 1.06
C ALA A 144 16.45 -0.37 2.39
N LYS A 145 15.59 -1.34 2.72
CA LYS A 145 15.67 -2.15 3.95
C LYS A 145 15.57 -1.36 5.26
N ASP A 146 15.12 -0.13 5.22
CA ASP A 146 14.79 0.64 6.42
C ASP A 146 13.37 0.29 6.89
N TYR A 147 13.27 -0.81 7.64
CA TYR A 147 11.98 -1.34 8.12
C TYR A 147 11.28 -0.38 9.09
N ASP A 148 12.04 0.39 9.87
CA ASP A 148 11.48 1.39 10.77
C ASP A 148 10.85 2.53 9.97
N ALA A 149 11.49 3.00 8.90
CA ALA A 149 10.90 3.99 8.00
C ALA A 149 9.63 3.46 7.32
N VAL A 150 9.64 2.20 6.86
CA VAL A 150 8.45 1.55 6.27
C VAL A 150 7.32 1.45 7.29
N LYS A 151 7.58 0.95 8.50
CA LYS A 151 6.59 0.84 9.57
C LYS A 151 6.00 2.20 9.94
N ARG A 152 6.84 3.24 10.08
CA ARG A 152 6.39 4.61 10.32
C ARG A 152 5.51 5.14 9.21
N ALA A 153 5.88 4.91 7.94
CA ALA A 153 5.10 5.34 6.80
C ALA A 153 3.72 4.67 6.79
N VAL A 154 3.66 3.34 7.02
CA VAL A 154 2.38 2.61 7.13
C VAL A 154 1.53 3.13 8.28
N PHE A 155 2.15 3.39 9.44
CA PHE A 155 1.44 3.83 10.64
C PHE A 155 0.84 5.24 10.50
N LEU A 156 1.60 6.15 9.87
CA LEU A 156 1.24 7.57 9.77
C LEU A 156 0.42 7.90 8.53
N TYR A 157 0.71 7.26 7.40
CA TYR A 157 0.19 7.70 6.10
C TYR A 157 -0.66 6.65 5.39
N GLY A 158 -0.60 5.38 5.77
CA GLY A 158 -1.31 4.29 5.11
C GLY A 158 -0.38 3.33 4.41
N GLY A 159 -0.88 2.57 3.42
CA GLY A 159 -0.12 1.52 2.77
C GLY A 159 1.12 2.04 2.03
N VAL A 160 2.17 1.23 2.04
CA VAL A 160 3.44 1.49 1.35
C VAL A 160 3.59 0.53 0.19
N GLN A 161 3.67 1.05 -1.05
CA GLN A 161 3.99 0.22 -2.21
C GLN A 161 5.42 -0.30 -2.09
N THR A 162 5.61 -1.58 -2.37
CA THR A 162 6.92 -2.23 -2.40
C THR A 162 7.00 -3.26 -3.50
N SER A 163 8.19 -3.44 -4.07
CA SER A 163 8.47 -4.50 -5.04
C SER A 163 9.08 -5.71 -4.35
N LEU A 164 8.74 -6.90 -4.82
CA LEU A 164 9.29 -8.15 -4.32
C LEU A 164 9.43 -9.20 -5.42
N TYR A 165 10.20 -10.25 -5.17
CA TYR A 165 10.19 -11.42 -6.01
C TYR A 165 9.19 -12.45 -5.44
N LEU A 166 8.14 -12.74 -6.21
CA LEU A 166 7.12 -13.70 -5.84
C LEU A 166 7.30 -14.98 -6.69
N PRO A 167 7.90 -16.04 -6.13
CA PRO A 167 8.09 -17.30 -6.84
C PRO A 167 6.76 -17.90 -7.28
N ALA A 168 6.77 -18.65 -8.40
CA ALA A 168 5.56 -19.24 -8.96
C ALA A 168 4.88 -20.22 -7.97
N GLU A 169 5.64 -20.94 -7.16
CA GLU A 169 5.14 -21.83 -6.11
C GLU A 169 4.39 -21.11 -4.99
N ASN A 170 4.67 -19.83 -4.75
CA ASN A 170 3.98 -19.01 -3.75
C ASN A 170 2.72 -18.30 -4.29
N ARG A 171 2.33 -18.60 -5.54
CA ARG A 171 1.09 -18.04 -6.14
C ARG A 171 -0.17 -18.75 -5.67
N GLY A 172 -0.03 -19.78 -4.85
CA GLY A 172 -1.13 -20.55 -4.24
C GLY A 172 -0.94 -20.68 -2.73
N GLY A 173 -1.84 -21.41 -2.07
CA GLY A 173 -1.78 -21.63 -0.63
C GLY A 173 -2.05 -20.37 0.18
N ASP A 174 -1.31 -20.17 1.26
CA ASP A 174 -1.40 -18.98 2.12
C ASP A 174 -0.66 -17.75 1.56
N GLY A 175 0.06 -17.90 0.44
CA GLY A 175 0.79 -16.83 -0.23
C GLY A 175 2.02 -16.31 0.52
N ASN A 176 2.32 -16.82 1.72
CA ASN A 176 3.42 -16.33 2.55
C ASN A 176 4.79 -16.54 1.90
N VAL A 177 5.63 -15.53 1.93
CA VAL A 177 6.90 -15.48 1.19
C VAL A 177 8.08 -15.20 2.10
N CYS A 178 9.15 -15.99 1.92
CA CYS A 178 10.49 -15.69 2.37
C CYS A 178 11.47 -16.10 1.25
N TYR A 179 11.67 -15.22 0.29
CA TYR A 179 12.60 -15.46 -0.81
C TYR A 179 14.02 -15.10 -0.39
N LYS A 180 14.98 -16.02 -0.57
CA LYS A 180 16.40 -15.83 -0.23
C LYS A 180 17.27 -16.02 -1.48
N GLY A 181 17.03 -15.21 -2.51
CA GLY A 181 17.75 -15.30 -3.78
C GLY A 181 18.12 -13.93 -4.33
N SER A 182 18.59 -13.92 -5.57
CA SER A 182 19.08 -12.73 -6.27
C SER A 182 18.26 -12.37 -7.52
N GLU A 183 17.14 -13.07 -7.76
CA GLU A 183 16.28 -12.72 -8.89
C GLU A 183 15.71 -11.30 -8.69
N GLU A 184 15.58 -10.58 -9.80
CA GLU A 184 14.99 -9.24 -9.78
C GLU A 184 13.52 -9.30 -9.38
N PRO A 185 12.98 -8.25 -8.74
CA PRO A 185 11.55 -8.15 -8.42
C PRO A 185 10.69 -8.40 -9.66
N ASN A 186 9.62 -9.14 -9.48
CA ASN A 186 8.67 -9.48 -10.55
C ASN A 186 7.21 -9.12 -10.20
N HIS A 187 6.99 -8.52 -9.03
CA HIS A 187 5.67 -8.20 -8.53
C HIS A 187 5.70 -7.00 -7.59
N ASP A 188 4.66 -6.17 -7.64
CA ASP A 188 4.42 -5.08 -6.72
C ASP A 188 3.22 -5.37 -5.84
N THR A 189 3.36 -5.02 -4.56
CA THR A 189 2.34 -5.20 -3.53
C THR A 189 2.33 -3.99 -2.59
N VAL A 190 1.45 -3.99 -1.60
CA VAL A 190 1.39 -2.90 -0.60
C VAL A 190 1.53 -3.48 0.79
N ILE A 191 2.50 -2.97 1.53
CA ILE A 191 2.63 -3.23 2.96
C ILE A 191 1.56 -2.41 3.68
N ILE A 192 0.72 -3.09 4.48
CA ILE A 192 -0.38 -2.49 5.24
C ILE A 192 -0.28 -2.76 6.74
N GLY A 193 0.80 -3.41 7.16
CA GLY A 193 1.01 -3.75 8.56
C GLY A 193 2.26 -4.58 8.77
N TRP A 194 2.43 -5.02 10.00
CA TRP A 194 3.53 -5.89 10.41
C TRP A 194 3.20 -6.62 11.71
N ASP A 195 3.92 -7.71 11.96
CA ASP A 195 3.93 -8.43 13.22
C ASP A 195 5.37 -8.90 13.49
N ASP A 196 6.00 -8.35 14.53
CA ASP A 196 7.39 -8.66 14.89
C ASP A 196 7.54 -10.07 15.46
N ASP A 197 6.44 -10.65 15.92
CA ASP A 197 6.36 -12.00 16.46
C ASP A 197 5.70 -13.00 15.48
N TYR A 198 5.54 -12.63 14.18
CA TYR A 198 4.93 -13.53 13.19
C TYR A 198 5.76 -14.80 13.04
N PRO A 199 5.17 -16.00 13.29
CA PRO A 199 5.96 -17.23 13.42
C PRO A 199 6.65 -17.62 12.11
N LYS A 200 7.95 -17.83 12.16
CA LYS A 200 8.78 -18.26 11.01
C LYS A 200 8.34 -19.57 10.39
N GLU A 201 7.71 -20.44 11.16
CA GLU A 201 7.19 -21.74 10.70
C GLU A 201 6.01 -21.60 9.73
N LYS A 202 5.45 -20.40 9.60
CA LYS A 202 4.40 -20.07 8.61
C LYS A 202 4.94 -19.91 7.19
N PHE A 203 6.24 -19.88 7.00
CA PHE A 203 6.88 -19.76 5.70
C PHE A 203 7.38 -21.12 5.21
N ALA A 204 7.11 -21.45 3.93
CA ALA A 204 7.58 -22.68 3.31
C ALA A 204 9.13 -22.79 3.29
N SER A 205 9.79 -21.63 3.06
CA SER A 205 11.24 -21.49 3.20
C SER A 205 11.51 -20.82 4.54
N ALA A 206 11.55 -21.59 5.62
CA ALA A 206 11.62 -21.05 6.98
C ALA A 206 12.77 -20.05 7.15
N PRO A 207 12.49 -18.80 7.55
CA PRO A 207 13.50 -17.84 7.97
C PRO A 207 14.17 -18.26 9.27
N GLU A 208 15.23 -17.57 9.68
CA GLU A 208 15.94 -17.88 10.93
C GLU A 208 15.21 -17.29 12.15
N SER A 209 14.53 -16.15 11.96
CA SER A 209 13.81 -15.42 13.01
C SER A 209 12.34 -15.21 12.66
N ASP A 210 11.54 -14.92 13.68
CA ASP A 210 10.16 -14.48 13.55
C ASP A 210 10.11 -13.05 12.98
N GLY A 211 8.91 -12.64 12.57
CA GLY A 211 8.62 -11.30 12.10
C GLY A 211 8.36 -11.21 10.60
N ALA A 212 7.32 -10.44 10.28
CA ALA A 212 6.87 -10.26 8.89
C ALA A 212 6.14 -8.93 8.68
N PHE A 213 6.15 -8.47 7.44
CA PHE A 213 5.20 -7.48 6.95
C PHE A 213 3.90 -8.16 6.53
N LEU A 214 2.76 -7.52 6.83
CA LEU A 214 1.46 -7.86 6.28
C LEU A 214 1.26 -7.08 4.99
N CYS A 215 0.98 -7.79 3.90
CA CYS A 215 0.81 -7.21 2.57
C CYS A 215 -0.58 -7.50 1.99
N ILE A 216 -1.06 -6.60 1.11
CA ILE A 216 -2.23 -6.84 0.27
C ILE A 216 -1.80 -7.04 -1.18
N ASN A 217 -2.32 -8.10 -1.81
CA ASN A 217 -2.07 -8.43 -3.20
C ASN A 217 -3.18 -7.89 -4.13
N SER A 218 -2.92 -7.93 -5.43
CA SER A 218 -3.85 -7.61 -6.51
C SER A 218 -4.28 -8.84 -7.33
N TRP A 219 -4.43 -10.00 -6.68
CA TRP A 219 -4.86 -11.26 -7.33
C TRP A 219 -6.18 -11.80 -6.78
N GLY A 220 -7.05 -10.88 -6.34
CA GLY A 220 -8.37 -11.22 -5.82
C GLY A 220 -8.34 -11.88 -4.44
N GLU A 221 -9.55 -12.09 -3.90
CA GLU A 221 -9.75 -12.65 -2.55
C GLU A 221 -9.42 -14.14 -2.43
N THR A 222 -9.20 -14.83 -3.55
CA THR A 222 -8.82 -16.26 -3.54
C THR A 222 -7.33 -16.48 -3.31
N PHE A 223 -6.52 -15.44 -3.37
CA PHE A 223 -5.09 -15.49 -3.05
C PHE A 223 -4.88 -15.32 -1.55
N GLY A 224 -3.97 -16.12 -0.98
CA GLY A 224 -3.56 -15.99 0.42
C GLY A 224 -4.73 -16.08 1.41
N ASP A 225 -4.71 -15.22 2.41
CA ASP A 225 -5.80 -15.05 3.37
C ASP A 225 -6.74 -13.91 2.91
N GLY A 226 -7.67 -14.22 2.00
CA GLY A 226 -8.61 -13.22 1.49
C GLY A 226 -7.96 -12.08 0.70
N GLY A 227 -6.86 -12.34 -0.03
CA GLY A 227 -6.08 -11.35 -0.78
C GLY A 227 -4.88 -10.78 0.01
N PHE A 228 -4.68 -11.22 1.25
CA PHE A 228 -3.58 -10.80 2.12
C PHE A 228 -2.57 -11.92 2.33
N PHE A 229 -1.33 -11.55 2.62
CA PHE A 229 -0.24 -12.50 2.85
C PHE A 229 0.88 -11.86 3.65
N HIS A 230 1.80 -12.68 4.17
CA HIS A 230 2.94 -12.16 4.91
C HIS A 230 4.24 -12.35 4.15
N VAL A 231 5.13 -11.38 4.29
CA VAL A 231 6.48 -11.42 3.75
C VAL A 231 7.46 -11.28 4.90
N SER A 232 8.31 -12.30 5.08
CA SER A 232 9.30 -12.32 6.15
C SER A 232 10.24 -11.11 6.07
N TYR A 233 10.68 -10.59 7.20
CA TYR A 233 11.74 -9.57 7.25
C TYR A 233 13.07 -10.08 6.65
N GLU A 234 13.27 -11.39 6.59
CA GLU A 234 14.45 -11.99 5.96
C GLU A 234 14.32 -12.19 4.44
N ASP A 235 13.18 -11.80 3.84
CA ASP A 235 13.04 -11.81 2.39
C ASP A 235 14.04 -10.86 1.72
N SER A 236 14.69 -11.33 0.64
CA SER A 236 15.77 -10.58 0.00
C SER A 236 15.30 -9.30 -0.67
N ARG A 237 14.03 -9.20 -1.07
CA ARG A 237 13.50 -8.11 -1.89
C ARG A 237 12.52 -7.18 -1.18
N ILE A 238 11.85 -7.68 -0.12
CA ILE A 238 10.91 -6.81 0.63
C ILE A 238 11.59 -5.53 1.10
N ALA A 239 10.93 -4.40 0.96
CA ALA A 239 11.40 -3.07 1.35
C ALA A 239 12.75 -2.64 0.70
N GLU A 240 13.18 -3.28 -0.39
CA GLU A 240 14.35 -2.84 -1.16
C GLU A 240 14.02 -1.63 -2.04
N SER A 241 12.79 -1.59 -2.60
CA SER A 241 12.24 -0.46 -3.36
C SER A 241 10.83 -0.18 -2.85
N SER A 242 10.65 0.93 -2.14
CA SER A 242 9.37 1.28 -1.52
C SER A 242 9.07 2.76 -1.62
N ILE A 243 7.79 3.08 -1.83
CA ILE A 243 7.26 4.46 -1.84
C ILE A 243 6.01 4.57 -0.96
N SER A 244 5.84 5.74 -0.34
CA SER A 244 4.65 6.12 0.43
C SER A 244 4.13 7.49 0.00
#